data_5d6f2e72bd3b5601f9ea53a46207baf0
#
_entry.id   5d6f2e72bd3b5601f9ea53a46207baf0
#
_cell.length_a   1.000
_cell.length_b   1.000
_cell.length_c   1.000
_cell.angle_alpha   90.00
_cell.angle_beta   90.00
_cell.angle_gamma   90.00
#
_symmetry.space_group_name_H-M   'P 1'
#
loop_
_entity.id
_entity.type
_entity.pdbx_description
1 polymer ?
#
loop_
_entity_poly.entity_id
_entity_poly.type
_entity_poly.pdbx_seq_one_letter_code
_entity_poly.pdbx_strand_id
1 'polypeptide(L)'
;MYINEKPNKDDIVIAEVISIEESFVNCKLLEYNNIEAMLSLRNIQRRRFRGKIPLRKKQVIYCQVLTEMDNEYTDISKRDVSANEIELIKLQWIKCKFVHSLFKTILVNSEMTLLNLYENFGWKLCEEDGGHIYDYLDKFVENPELIDNYDLEQDIKDLLITTMKKKFKAKEREIRATIEMTCFTHHGIQGIKNVLIKNRCEGIKMCVINCPLYSITMRCLNTDEGIKKMDKIINQIGEDIKEYGGKMDIKDKPKVFEKENNNYLNK
;
A
#
# COMPACT_ATOMS: atom_id res chain seq x y z
N MET A 1 16.45 -1.68 -2.36
CA MET A 1 17.79 -2.27 -2.13
C MET A 1 17.62 -3.25 -1.00
N TYR A 2 17.97 -4.51 -1.20
CA TYR A 2 17.85 -5.55 -0.18
C TYR A 2 19.15 -5.60 0.65
N ILE A 3 19.05 -6.12 1.87
CA ILE A 3 20.21 -6.33 2.74
C ILE A 3 21.13 -7.37 2.11
N ASN A 4 20.55 -8.45 1.61
CA ASN A 4 21.29 -9.52 0.93
C ASN A 4 21.59 -9.10 -0.51
N GLU A 5 22.84 -9.22 -0.92
CA GLU A 5 23.24 -8.94 -2.31
C GLU A 5 22.77 -10.03 -3.28
N LYS A 6 22.49 -11.23 -2.78
CA LYS A 6 22.07 -12.40 -3.55
C LYS A 6 20.70 -12.91 -3.05
N PRO A 7 19.88 -13.48 -3.95
CA PRO A 7 18.63 -14.10 -3.54
C PRO A 7 18.87 -15.42 -2.81
N ASN A 8 18.02 -15.74 -1.86
CA ASN A 8 18.01 -17.04 -1.20
C ASN A 8 17.22 -18.06 -2.06
N LYS A 9 17.42 -19.33 -1.73
CA LYS A 9 16.60 -20.41 -2.31
C LYS A 9 15.12 -20.20 -1.94
N ASP A 10 14.26 -20.52 -2.88
CA ASP A 10 12.79 -20.36 -2.79
C ASP A 10 12.28 -18.90 -2.81
N ASP A 11 13.16 -17.90 -2.85
CA ASP A 11 12.73 -16.51 -3.04
C ASP A 11 12.07 -16.32 -4.41
N ILE A 12 11.03 -15.50 -4.46
CA ILE A 12 10.42 -15.11 -5.73
C ILE A 12 11.03 -13.79 -6.18
N VAL A 13 11.58 -13.80 -7.39
CA VAL A 13 12.36 -12.71 -7.98
C VAL A 13 11.79 -12.22 -9.30
N ILE A 14 12.09 -10.98 -9.63
CA ILE A 14 11.70 -10.36 -10.89
C ILE A 14 12.88 -10.46 -11.87
N ALA A 15 12.67 -11.18 -12.96
CA ALA A 15 13.68 -11.38 -13.98
C ALA A 15 13.26 -10.75 -15.31
N GLU A 16 14.23 -10.20 -16.05
CA GLU A 16 14.04 -9.73 -17.43
C GLU A 16 14.78 -10.65 -18.40
N VAL A 17 14.10 -11.09 -19.43
CA VAL A 17 14.67 -11.97 -20.48
C VAL A 17 15.67 -11.21 -21.32
N ILE A 18 16.94 -11.68 -21.36
CA ILE A 18 18.02 -11.12 -22.18
C ILE A 18 18.06 -11.84 -23.53
N SER A 19 18.28 -13.16 -23.51
CA SER A 19 18.38 -14.00 -24.71
C SER A 19 17.62 -15.30 -24.56
N ILE A 20 17.23 -15.87 -25.66
CA ILE A 20 16.51 -17.15 -25.73
C ILE A 20 17.36 -18.08 -26.58
N GLU A 21 17.88 -19.13 -25.95
CA GLU A 21 18.68 -20.20 -26.56
C GLU A 21 17.83 -21.45 -26.79
N GLU A 22 18.39 -22.46 -27.45
CA GLU A 22 17.64 -23.69 -27.75
C GLU A 22 17.27 -24.50 -26.51
N SER A 23 18.05 -24.45 -25.44
CA SER A 23 17.88 -25.27 -24.22
C SER A 23 17.57 -24.50 -22.96
N PHE A 24 17.84 -23.19 -22.94
CA PHE A 24 17.64 -22.31 -21.77
C PHE A 24 17.37 -20.87 -22.20
N VAL A 25 16.95 -20.05 -21.26
CA VAL A 25 16.70 -18.62 -21.43
C VAL A 25 17.57 -17.86 -20.42
N ASN A 26 18.42 -16.96 -20.94
CA ASN A 26 19.20 -16.06 -20.09
C ASN A 26 18.34 -14.90 -19.62
N CYS A 27 18.36 -14.68 -18.34
CA CYS A 27 17.63 -13.63 -17.67
C CYS A 27 18.57 -12.81 -16.78
N LYS A 28 18.16 -11.61 -16.42
CA LYS A 28 18.81 -10.81 -15.37
C LYS A 28 17.81 -10.50 -14.26
N LEU A 29 18.26 -10.57 -13.01
CA LEU A 29 17.46 -10.26 -11.84
C LEU A 29 17.45 -8.76 -11.60
N LEU A 30 16.28 -8.13 -11.79
CA LEU A 30 16.15 -6.65 -11.68
C LEU A 30 16.32 -6.15 -10.26
N GLU A 31 16.05 -6.99 -9.27
CA GLU A 31 16.09 -6.67 -7.85
C GLU A 31 17.50 -6.77 -7.26
N TYR A 32 18.35 -7.61 -7.84
CA TYR A 32 19.68 -7.98 -7.37
C TYR A 32 20.78 -7.50 -8.34
N ASN A 33 20.82 -6.21 -8.56
CA ASN A 33 21.88 -5.54 -9.34
C ASN A 33 22.15 -6.13 -10.74
N ASN A 34 21.09 -6.66 -11.39
CA ASN A 34 21.14 -7.34 -12.69
C ASN A 34 22.02 -8.60 -12.73
N ILE A 35 22.11 -9.35 -11.64
CA ILE A 35 22.77 -10.66 -11.62
C ILE A 35 22.16 -11.55 -12.70
N GLU A 36 23.01 -12.30 -13.38
CA GLU A 36 22.57 -13.23 -14.44
C GLU A 36 21.91 -14.47 -13.84
N ALA A 37 20.81 -14.88 -14.45
CA ALA A 37 20.02 -16.02 -14.04
C ALA A 37 19.65 -16.87 -15.26
N MET A 38 19.59 -18.19 -15.07
CA MET A 38 19.27 -19.15 -16.11
C MET A 38 17.91 -19.79 -15.87
N LEU A 39 17.04 -19.71 -16.87
CA LEU A 39 15.74 -20.35 -16.86
C LEU A 39 15.74 -21.54 -17.84
N SER A 40 15.78 -22.76 -17.32
CA SER A 40 15.66 -23.96 -18.13
C SER A 40 14.29 -24.06 -18.80
N LEU A 41 14.22 -24.59 -20.04
CA LEU A 41 12.96 -24.77 -20.75
C LEU A 41 11.94 -25.61 -19.98
N ARG A 42 12.38 -26.54 -19.14
CA ARG A 42 11.52 -27.39 -18.29
C ARG A 42 10.81 -26.60 -17.21
N ASN A 43 11.38 -25.44 -16.82
CA ASN A 43 10.93 -24.61 -15.72
C ASN A 43 10.11 -23.39 -16.20
N ILE A 44 9.83 -23.26 -17.49
CA ILE A 44 9.02 -22.17 -18.05
C ILE A 44 7.54 -22.36 -17.71
N GLN A 45 7.01 -23.58 -17.89
CA GLN A 45 5.59 -23.89 -17.61
C GLN A 45 5.40 -25.37 -17.26
N ARG A 46 4.28 -25.67 -16.56
CA ARG A 46 3.96 -27.04 -16.12
C ARG A 46 3.66 -28.00 -17.30
N ARG A 47 3.05 -27.49 -18.37
CA ARG A 47 2.72 -28.30 -19.57
C ARG A 47 3.83 -28.15 -20.59
N ARG A 48 4.19 -29.28 -21.23
CA ARG A 48 5.13 -29.25 -22.36
C ARG A 48 4.52 -28.43 -23.50
N PHE A 49 5.27 -27.47 -23.99
CA PHE A 49 4.89 -26.74 -25.20
C PHE A 49 5.48 -27.40 -26.43
N ARG A 50 4.73 -27.35 -27.52
CA ARG A 50 5.20 -27.77 -28.85
C ARG A 50 5.38 -26.51 -29.70
N GLY A 51 6.58 -26.28 -30.22
CA GLY A 51 6.88 -25.12 -31.04
C GLY A 51 7.74 -24.08 -30.35
N LYS A 52 7.52 -22.79 -30.64
CA LYS A 52 8.35 -21.67 -30.13
C LYS A 52 8.19 -21.46 -28.64
N ILE A 53 9.27 -21.06 -27.98
CA ILE A 53 9.30 -20.70 -26.57
C ILE A 53 8.33 -19.53 -26.35
N PRO A 54 7.40 -19.62 -25.36
CA PRO A 54 6.37 -18.59 -25.13
C PRO A 54 6.90 -17.39 -24.33
N LEU A 55 8.10 -16.93 -24.65
CA LEU A 55 8.77 -15.78 -24.05
C LEU A 55 9.31 -14.86 -25.12
N ARG A 56 9.47 -13.58 -24.79
CA ARG A 56 10.04 -12.55 -25.67
C ARG A 56 11.24 -11.89 -25.01
N LYS A 57 12.21 -11.43 -25.81
CA LYS A 57 13.31 -10.60 -25.31
C LYS A 57 12.76 -9.35 -24.63
N LYS A 58 13.39 -8.91 -23.54
CA LYS A 58 12.98 -7.80 -22.69
C LYS A 58 11.64 -8.00 -21.98
N GLN A 59 11.11 -9.21 -21.96
CA GLN A 59 9.91 -9.53 -21.20
C GLN A 59 10.29 -9.68 -19.72
N VAL A 60 9.52 -9.03 -18.85
CA VAL A 60 9.63 -9.21 -17.39
C VAL A 60 8.82 -10.44 -16.99
N ILE A 61 9.44 -11.34 -16.23
CA ILE A 61 8.86 -12.56 -15.71
C ILE A 61 9.09 -12.67 -14.20
N TYR A 62 8.24 -13.40 -13.52
CA TYR A 62 8.31 -13.67 -12.08
C TYR A 62 8.70 -15.12 -11.90
N CYS A 63 9.79 -15.35 -11.19
CA CYS A 63 10.40 -16.68 -11.06
C CYS A 63 10.78 -16.95 -9.63
N GLN A 64 10.77 -18.23 -9.24
CA GLN A 64 11.29 -18.73 -7.99
C GLN A 64 12.75 -19.14 -8.18
N VAL A 65 13.59 -18.86 -7.22
CA VAL A 65 14.99 -19.29 -7.17
C VAL A 65 15.06 -20.76 -6.75
N LEU A 66 15.74 -21.61 -7.54
CA LEU A 66 15.84 -23.04 -7.28
C LEU A 66 17.09 -23.41 -6.48
N THR A 67 18.21 -22.74 -6.75
CA THR A 67 19.50 -23.04 -6.15
C THR A 67 20.10 -21.78 -5.56
N GLU A 68 20.74 -21.92 -4.40
CA GLU A 68 21.57 -20.85 -3.85
C GLU A 68 22.78 -20.64 -4.78
N MET A 69 23.25 -19.41 -4.81
CA MET A 69 24.27 -18.97 -5.74
C MET A 69 25.67 -19.38 -5.28
N ASP A 70 26.04 -20.64 -5.56
CA ASP A 70 27.42 -21.12 -5.40
C ASP A 70 28.27 -20.87 -6.66
N ASN A 71 27.62 -20.66 -7.81
CA ASN A 71 28.22 -20.43 -9.13
C ASN A 71 27.83 -19.05 -9.70
N GLU A 72 28.43 -18.69 -10.83
CA GLU A 72 28.18 -17.40 -11.52
C GLU A 72 26.70 -17.17 -11.92
N TYR A 73 25.89 -18.25 -12.01
CA TYR A 73 24.50 -18.20 -12.47
C TYR A 73 23.56 -18.74 -11.41
N THR A 74 22.38 -18.11 -11.31
CA THR A 74 21.28 -18.54 -10.45
C THR A 74 20.22 -19.27 -11.28
N ASP A 75 19.88 -20.51 -10.91
CA ASP A 75 18.79 -21.24 -11.55
C ASP A 75 17.44 -20.77 -11.05
N ILE A 76 16.55 -20.44 -12.01
CA ILE A 76 15.21 -19.94 -11.72
C ILE A 76 14.11 -20.77 -12.37
N SER A 77 12.92 -20.79 -11.77
CA SER A 77 11.72 -21.46 -12.27
C SER A 77 10.54 -20.51 -12.33
N LYS A 78 9.88 -20.43 -13.48
CA LYS A 78 8.62 -19.71 -13.63
C LYS A 78 7.40 -20.61 -13.33
N ARG A 79 7.58 -21.92 -13.42
CA ARG A 79 6.50 -22.91 -13.38
C ARG A 79 5.75 -22.96 -12.05
N ASP A 80 6.47 -22.72 -10.96
CA ASP A 80 6.00 -23.01 -9.62
C ASP A 80 5.45 -21.77 -8.88
N VAL A 81 5.47 -20.60 -9.53
CA VAL A 81 4.96 -19.34 -8.98
C VAL A 81 3.45 -19.22 -9.18
N SER A 82 2.71 -18.93 -8.12
CA SER A 82 1.26 -18.72 -8.15
C SER A 82 0.87 -17.29 -8.56
N ALA A 83 -0.38 -17.09 -9.01
CA ALA A 83 -0.88 -15.77 -9.40
C ALA A 83 -0.90 -14.78 -8.21
N ASN A 84 -1.25 -15.26 -7.01
CA ASN A 84 -1.29 -14.43 -5.80
C ASN A 84 0.11 -13.94 -5.41
N GLU A 85 1.12 -14.81 -5.51
CA GLU A 85 2.52 -14.44 -5.24
C GLU A 85 3.03 -13.40 -6.23
N ILE A 86 2.65 -13.53 -7.51
CA ILE A 86 2.99 -12.52 -8.54
C ILE A 86 2.42 -11.14 -8.18
N GLU A 87 1.18 -11.07 -7.69
CA GLU A 87 0.57 -9.80 -7.28
C GLU A 87 1.27 -9.20 -6.08
N LEU A 88 1.60 -10.00 -5.07
CA LEU A 88 2.33 -9.55 -3.89
C LEU A 88 3.71 -8.99 -4.26
N ILE A 89 4.48 -9.70 -5.08
CA ILE A 89 5.81 -9.25 -5.52
C ILE A 89 5.72 -7.96 -6.37
N LYS A 90 4.71 -7.84 -7.23
CA LYS A 90 4.48 -6.59 -7.97
C LYS A 90 4.27 -5.40 -7.04
N LEU A 91 3.43 -5.57 -6.02
CA LEU A 91 3.17 -4.52 -5.03
C LEU A 91 4.44 -4.17 -4.24
N GLN A 92 5.20 -5.17 -3.79
CA GLN A 92 6.48 -4.95 -3.10
C GLN A 92 7.48 -4.21 -4.00
N TRP A 93 7.61 -4.61 -5.26
CA TRP A 93 8.50 -3.95 -6.21
C TRP A 93 8.18 -2.48 -6.42
N ILE A 94 6.89 -2.15 -6.53
CA ILE A 94 6.44 -0.76 -6.63
C ILE A 94 6.80 0.02 -5.38
N LYS A 95 6.55 -0.54 -4.18
CA LYS A 95 6.93 0.06 -2.91
C LYS A 95 8.45 0.28 -2.83
N CYS A 96 9.26 -0.72 -3.19
CA CYS A 96 10.72 -0.62 -3.23
C CYS A 96 11.21 0.49 -4.17
N LYS A 97 10.68 0.55 -5.39
CA LYS A 97 11.03 1.61 -6.36
C LYS A 97 10.68 3.00 -5.85
N PHE A 98 9.53 3.14 -5.19
CA PHE A 98 9.11 4.41 -4.61
C PHE A 98 10.09 4.89 -3.54
N VAL A 99 10.42 4.01 -2.57
CA VAL A 99 11.39 4.30 -1.50
C VAL A 99 12.76 4.66 -2.08
N HIS A 100 13.24 3.88 -3.05
CA HIS A 100 14.51 4.13 -3.70
C HIS A 100 14.54 5.48 -4.45
N SER A 101 13.47 5.81 -5.16
CA SER A 101 13.32 7.11 -5.83
C SER A 101 13.26 8.27 -4.82
N LEU A 102 12.62 8.06 -3.67
CA LEU A 102 12.55 9.04 -2.59
C LEU A 102 13.94 9.30 -2.01
N PHE A 103 14.66 8.26 -1.63
CA PHE A 103 16.01 8.36 -1.09
C PHE A 103 16.98 9.03 -2.08
N LYS A 104 16.93 8.65 -3.36
CA LYS A 104 17.71 9.35 -4.40
C LYS A 104 17.40 10.85 -4.47
N THR A 105 16.13 11.24 -4.34
CA THR A 105 15.75 12.66 -4.39
C THR A 105 16.31 13.44 -3.20
N ILE A 106 16.37 12.82 -2.02
CA ILE A 106 16.93 13.44 -0.80
C ILE A 106 18.43 13.63 -0.94
N LEU A 107 19.13 12.65 -1.49
CA LEU A 107 20.58 12.63 -1.59
C LEU A 107 21.15 13.50 -2.70
N VAL A 108 20.34 14.08 -3.59
CA VAL A 108 20.83 14.95 -4.67
C VAL A 108 21.67 16.12 -4.16
N ASN A 109 21.35 16.63 -2.96
CA ASN A 109 22.03 17.79 -2.36
C ASN A 109 22.84 17.42 -1.09
N SER A 110 23.08 16.15 -0.83
CA SER A 110 23.85 15.69 0.33
C SER A 110 25.08 14.89 -0.10
N GLU A 111 26.12 14.92 0.73
CA GLU A 111 27.37 14.15 0.51
C GLU A 111 27.24 12.68 0.93
N MET A 112 26.13 12.30 1.58
CA MET A 112 25.87 10.94 2.05
C MET A 112 25.61 9.99 0.87
N THR A 113 26.15 8.78 0.95
CA THR A 113 25.89 7.74 -0.06
C THR A 113 24.54 7.08 0.17
N LEU A 114 23.94 6.57 -0.90
CA LEU A 114 22.67 5.87 -0.83
C LEU A 114 22.74 4.64 0.09
N LEU A 115 23.86 3.93 0.08
CA LEU A 115 24.10 2.77 0.93
C LEU A 115 24.03 3.16 2.42
N ASN A 116 24.77 4.21 2.82
CA ASN A 116 24.78 4.67 4.21
C ASN A 116 23.36 5.08 4.69
N LEU A 117 22.53 5.66 3.81
CA LEU A 117 21.15 5.99 4.16
C LEU A 117 20.29 4.73 4.38
N TYR A 118 20.51 3.68 3.60
CA TYR A 118 19.83 2.40 3.83
C TYR A 118 20.30 1.72 5.12
N GLU A 119 21.61 1.75 5.42
CA GLU A 119 22.18 1.15 6.64
C GLU A 119 21.74 1.88 7.91
N ASN A 120 21.81 3.20 7.90
CA ASN A 120 21.53 4.01 9.09
C ASN A 120 20.03 4.18 9.36
N PHE A 121 19.20 4.09 8.33
CA PHE A 121 17.78 4.36 8.45
C PHE A 121 16.91 3.24 7.86
N GLY A 122 17.07 2.91 6.57
CA GLY A 122 16.12 2.04 5.89
C GLY A 122 16.07 0.62 6.44
N TRP A 123 17.22 -0.02 6.64
CA TRP A 123 17.27 -1.41 7.10
C TRP A 123 16.98 -1.54 8.60
N LYS A 124 17.39 -0.57 9.41
CA LYS A 124 17.04 -0.53 10.84
C LYS A 124 15.52 -0.51 11.05
N LEU A 125 14.80 0.26 10.24
CA LEU A 125 13.34 0.27 10.24
C LEU A 125 12.73 -1.10 9.96
N CYS A 126 13.31 -1.86 9.02
CA CYS A 126 12.82 -3.20 8.70
C CYS A 126 13.10 -4.21 9.81
N GLU A 127 14.22 -4.06 10.53
CA GLU A 127 14.63 -4.97 11.63
C GLU A 127 13.75 -4.79 12.87
N GLU A 128 13.36 -3.55 13.19
CA GLU A 128 12.59 -3.25 14.42
C GLU A 128 11.19 -3.86 14.40
N ASP A 129 10.48 -3.77 13.28
CA ASP A 129 9.06 -4.16 13.22
C ASP A 129 8.75 -5.22 12.12
N GLY A 130 9.76 -5.69 11.37
CA GLY A 130 9.60 -6.73 10.34
C GLY A 130 8.76 -6.33 9.13
N GLY A 131 8.48 -5.02 8.95
CA GLY A 131 7.66 -4.48 7.86
C GLY A 131 8.46 -3.89 6.70
N HIS A 132 7.75 -3.42 5.68
CA HIS A 132 8.39 -2.76 4.54
C HIS A 132 8.59 -1.27 4.83
N ILE A 133 9.77 -0.70 4.46
CA ILE A 133 10.10 0.73 4.67
C ILE A 133 8.96 1.66 4.24
N TYR A 134 8.28 1.36 3.14
CA TYR A 134 7.17 2.17 2.62
C TYR A 134 6.03 2.36 3.64
N ASP A 135 5.69 1.31 4.39
CA ASP A 135 4.57 1.32 5.34
C ASP A 135 4.91 2.16 6.60
N TYR A 136 6.20 2.33 6.90
CA TYR A 136 6.68 3.22 7.96
C TYR A 136 6.74 4.68 7.53
N LEU A 137 7.01 4.94 6.25
CA LEU A 137 7.03 6.31 5.74
C LEU A 137 5.67 7.00 5.93
N ASP A 138 4.55 6.27 5.84
CA ASP A 138 3.22 6.80 6.15
C ASP A 138 3.12 7.24 7.64
N LYS A 139 3.65 6.43 8.57
CA LYS A 139 3.67 6.74 10.01
C LYS A 139 4.51 7.99 10.34
N PHE A 140 5.65 8.18 9.65
CA PHE A 140 6.51 9.36 9.83
C PHE A 140 5.88 10.65 9.31
N VAL A 141 4.97 10.57 8.33
CA VAL A 141 4.21 11.75 7.88
C VAL A 141 3.22 12.20 8.96
N GLU A 142 2.64 11.24 9.70
CA GLU A 142 1.72 11.51 10.81
C GLU A 142 2.47 12.00 12.07
N ASN A 143 3.60 11.36 12.39
CA ASN A 143 4.42 11.63 13.59
C ASN A 143 5.90 11.85 13.22
N PRO A 144 6.32 13.07 12.87
CA PRO A 144 7.69 13.38 12.47
C PRO A 144 8.75 13.12 13.55
N GLU A 145 8.36 13.19 14.83
CA GLU A 145 9.25 12.99 16.00
C GLU A 145 9.88 11.58 16.02
N LEU A 146 9.25 10.60 15.39
CA LEU A 146 9.81 9.24 15.31
C LEU A 146 11.12 9.18 14.52
N ILE A 147 11.39 10.16 13.64
CA ILE A 147 12.62 10.23 12.84
C ILE A 147 13.82 10.62 13.70
N ASP A 148 13.60 11.30 14.83
CA ASP A 148 14.69 11.74 15.71
C ASP A 148 15.42 10.56 16.39
N ASN A 149 14.79 9.41 16.47
CA ASN A 149 15.39 8.20 17.02
C ASN A 149 16.50 7.60 16.13
N TYR A 150 16.62 8.06 14.88
CA TYR A 150 17.59 7.56 13.92
C TYR A 150 18.77 8.51 13.77
N ASP A 151 19.96 7.92 13.59
CA ASP A 151 21.26 8.59 13.51
C ASP A 151 21.46 9.20 12.11
N LEU A 152 20.73 10.29 11.85
CA LEU A 152 20.76 11.04 10.60
C LEU A 152 21.14 12.49 10.88
N GLU A 153 21.86 13.12 9.94
CA GLU A 153 22.14 14.55 9.96
C GLU A 153 20.82 15.35 9.92
N GLN A 154 20.77 16.47 10.63
CA GLN A 154 19.55 17.27 10.76
C GLN A 154 19.03 17.75 9.41
N ASP A 155 19.92 18.16 8.51
CA ASP A 155 19.58 18.58 7.16
C ASP A 155 18.88 17.49 6.35
N ILE A 156 19.31 16.21 6.54
CA ILE A 156 18.70 15.05 5.87
C ILE A 156 17.33 14.75 6.47
N LYS A 157 17.17 14.87 7.79
CA LYS A 157 15.88 14.71 8.48
C LYS A 157 14.85 15.71 7.94
N ASP A 158 15.22 16.97 7.85
CA ASP A 158 14.33 18.04 7.35
C ASP A 158 13.97 17.85 5.87
N LEU A 159 14.95 17.48 5.03
CA LEU A 159 14.71 17.15 3.63
C LEU A 159 13.80 15.91 3.48
N LEU A 160 13.98 14.90 4.33
CA LEU A 160 13.19 13.67 4.35
C LEU A 160 11.72 14.01 4.69
N ILE A 161 11.47 14.75 5.76
CA ILE A 161 10.14 15.19 6.19
C ILE A 161 9.48 16.03 5.09
N THR A 162 10.20 16.99 4.52
CA THR A 162 9.66 17.87 3.46
C THR A 162 9.33 17.10 2.20
N THR A 163 10.20 16.18 1.79
CA THR A 163 9.99 15.36 0.58
C THR A 163 8.86 14.35 0.80
N MET A 164 8.77 13.77 2.01
CA MET A 164 7.67 12.89 2.37
C MET A 164 6.34 13.62 2.35
N LYS A 165 6.21 14.78 2.98
CA LYS A 165 5.00 15.60 2.94
C LYS A 165 4.57 15.99 1.53
N LYS A 166 5.53 16.17 0.60
CA LYS A 166 5.24 16.45 -0.82
C LYS A 166 4.79 15.21 -1.60
N LYS A 167 5.44 14.07 -1.38
CA LYS A 167 5.16 12.81 -2.12
C LYS A 167 4.01 12.01 -1.50
N PHE A 168 3.96 11.92 -0.19
CA PHE A 168 2.81 11.45 0.57
C PHE A 168 1.91 12.67 0.84
N LYS A 169 1.20 13.14 -0.17
CA LYS A 169 0.05 14.01 0.13
C LYS A 169 -0.81 13.21 1.08
N ALA A 170 -1.01 13.73 2.29
CA ALA A 170 -1.85 13.11 3.29
C ALA A 170 -3.15 12.65 2.60
N LYS A 171 -3.30 11.35 2.41
CA LYS A 171 -4.48 10.80 1.75
C LYS A 171 -5.62 10.99 2.72
N GLU A 172 -6.50 11.94 2.39
CA GLU A 172 -7.78 12.01 3.09
C GLU A 172 -8.46 10.64 2.98
N ARG A 173 -8.58 9.96 4.09
CA ARG A 173 -9.30 8.69 4.18
C ARG A 173 -10.78 8.99 4.39
N GLU A 174 -11.63 8.30 3.65
CA GLU A 174 -13.07 8.45 3.77
C GLU A 174 -13.59 7.41 4.77
N ILE A 175 -14.16 7.89 5.89
CA ILE A 175 -14.83 7.05 6.87
C ILE A 175 -16.31 7.07 6.54
N ARG A 176 -16.94 5.88 6.50
CA ARG A 176 -18.34 5.71 6.22
C ARG A 176 -19.03 4.88 7.29
N ALA A 177 -20.23 5.32 7.69
CA ALA A 177 -21.16 4.58 8.52
C ALA A 177 -22.53 4.52 7.87
N THR A 178 -23.28 3.46 8.12
CA THR A 178 -24.67 3.31 7.65
C THR A 178 -25.58 3.17 8.85
N ILE A 179 -26.57 4.05 8.93
CA ILE A 179 -27.59 4.05 9.96
C ILE A 179 -28.98 3.87 9.36
N GLU A 180 -29.85 3.19 10.09
CA GLU A 180 -31.25 3.07 9.78
C GLU A 180 -32.04 3.99 10.70
N MET A 181 -32.86 4.88 10.12
CA MET A 181 -33.70 5.80 10.91
C MET A 181 -35.13 5.68 10.47
N THR A 182 -36.05 5.56 11.44
CA THR A 182 -37.50 5.51 11.25
C THR A 182 -38.18 6.45 12.22
N CYS A 183 -39.18 7.17 11.74
CA CYS A 183 -40.02 8.04 12.54
C CYS A 183 -41.48 7.89 12.09
N PHE A 184 -42.31 7.24 12.92
CA PHE A 184 -43.73 6.99 12.65
C PHE A 184 -44.67 7.95 13.39
N THR A 185 -44.12 9.04 13.94
CA THR A 185 -44.90 10.08 14.59
C THR A 185 -45.44 11.09 13.58
N HIS A 186 -46.26 12.06 14.07
CA HIS A 186 -46.77 13.14 13.23
C HIS A 186 -45.67 14.00 12.59
N HIS A 187 -44.45 13.98 13.10
CA HIS A 187 -43.32 14.65 12.51
C HIS A 187 -42.74 13.93 11.29
N GLY A 188 -42.86 12.58 11.23
CA GLY A 188 -42.48 11.75 10.09
C GLY A 188 -41.10 12.09 9.51
N ILE A 189 -41.06 12.25 8.20
CA ILE A 189 -39.83 12.59 7.46
C ILE A 189 -39.25 13.95 7.86
N GLN A 190 -40.10 14.91 8.26
CA GLN A 190 -39.66 16.24 8.67
C GLN A 190 -38.80 16.17 9.97
N GLY A 191 -39.16 15.29 10.90
CA GLY A 191 -38.37 15.04 12.10
C GLY A 191 -36.96 14.52 11.77
N ILE A 192 -36.87 13.53 10.89
CA ILE A 192 -35.60 12.98 10.42
C ILE A 192 -34.77 14.07 9.75
N LYS A 193 -35.36 14.88 8.88
CA LYS A 193 -34.69 15.97 8.18
C LYS A 193 -34.13 17.01 9.17
N ASN A 194 -34.90 17.41 10.17
CA ASN A 194 -34.48 18.38 11.17
C ASN A 194 -33.29 17.86 11.98
N VAL A 195 -33.29 16.58 12.40
CA VAL A 195 -32.20 15.94 13.11
C VAL A 195 -30.92 15.90 12.26
N LEU A 196 -31.02 15.54 10.99
CA LEU A 196 -29.86 15.51 10.09
C LEU A 196 -29.29 16.91 9.82
N ILE A 197 -30.15 17.93 9.69
CA ILE A 197 -29.70 19.32 9.50
C ILE A 197 -29.04 19.85 10.77
N LYS A 198 -29.59 19.57 11.95
CA LYS A 198 -29.04 20.00 13.25
C LYS A 198 -27.63 19.42 13.48
N ASN A 199 -27.42 18.18 13.09
CA ASN A 199 -26.13 17.49 13.27
C ASN A 199 -25.19 17.62 12.06
N ARG A 200 -25.48 18.51 11.12
CA ARG A 200 -24.62 18.77 9.97
C ARG A 200 -23.40 19.59 10.41
N CYS A 201 -22.22 18.97 10.43
CA CYS A 201 -20.94 19.63 10.69
C CYS A 201 -20.12 19.77 9.40
N GLU A 202 -19.16 20.69 9.37
CA GLU A 202 -18.22 20.83 8.28
C GLU A 202 -17.41 19.54 8.09
N GLY A 203 -17.26 19.11 6.83
CA GLY A 203 -16.55 17.87 6.47
C GLY A 203 -17.40 16.60 6.53
N ILE A 204 -18.66 16.65 6.98
CA ILE A 204 -19.57 15.50 7.03
C ILE A 204 -20.60 15.58 5.92
N LYS A 205 -20.69 14.51 5.15
CA LYS A 205 -21.74 14.29 4.16
C LYS A 205 -22.75 13.28 4.67
N MET A 206 -24.02 13.65 4.71
CA MET A 206 -25.14 12.76 5.03
C MET A 206 -26.00 12.58 3.78
N CYS A 207 -26.17 11.33 3.35
CA CYS A 207 -26.94 11.00 2.14
C CYS A 207 -27.92 9.88 2.43
N VAL A 208 -29.07 9.92 1.76
CA VAL A 208 -30.02 8.80 1.75
C VAL A 208 -29.52 7.76 0.76
N ILE A 209 -29.37 6.51 1.19
CA ILE A 209 -29.05 5.40 0.29
C ILE A 209 -30.37 4.86 -0.28
N ASN A 210 -31.22 4.38 0.60
CA ASN A 210 -32.55 3.86 0.31
C ASN A 210 -33.32 3.89 1.63
N CYS A 211 -34.47 4.55 1.69
CA CYS A 211 -35.25 4.60 2.93
C CYS A 211 -35.53 3.19 3.47
N PRO A 212 -35.20 2.90 4.75
CA PRO A 212 -34.85 3.82 5.84
C PRO A 212 -33.34 3.98 6.08
N LEU A 213 -32.46 3.66 5.12
CA LEU A 213 -31.00 3.66 5.28
C LEU A 213 -30.38 5.00 4.87
N TYR A 214 -29.51 5.51 5.74
CA TYR A 214 -28.77 6.77 5.56
C TYR A 214 -27.28 6.50 5.70
N SER A 215 -26.46 7.07 4.82
CA SER A 215 -25.00 7.03 4.93
C SER A 215 -24.47 8.33 5.49
N ILE A 216 -23.54 8.20 6.42
CA ILE A 216 -22.74 9.30 6.96
C ILE A 216 -21.31 9.08 6.50
N THR A 217 -20.75 10.06 5.81
CA THR A 217 -19.39 10.02 5.28
C THR A 217 -18.63 11.22 5.78
N MET A 218 -17.39 10.99 6.25
CA MET A 218 -16.46 12.02 6.69
C MET A 218 -15.09 11.78 6.08
N ARG A 219 -14.42 12.86 5.67
CA ARG A 219 -13.02 12.79 5.25
C ARG A 219 -12.13 13.29 6.39
N CYS A 220 -11.12 12.52 6.70
CA CYS A 220 -10.14 12.85 7.73
C CYS A 220 -8.74 12.38 7.34
N LEU A 221 -7.75 13.03 7.91
CA LEU A 221 -6.34 12.66 7.80
C LEU A 221 -6.00 11.57 8.82
N ASN A 222 -6.50 11.73 10.05
CA ASN A 222 -6.28 10.79 11.15
C ASN A 222 -7.53 9.91 11.32
N THR A 223 -7.39 8.61 11.07
CA THR A 223 -8.50 7.64 11.08
C THR A 223 -9.10 7.44 12.47
N ASP A 224 -8.26 7.37 13.51
CA ASP A 224 -8.73 7.07 14.86
C ASP A 224 -9.55 8.22 15.46
N GLU A 225 -9.10 9.44 15.23
CA GLU A 225 -9.87 10.63 15.62
C GLU A 225 -11.15 10.76 14.80
N GLY A 226 -11.09 10.43 13.51
CA GLY A 226 -12.23 10.44 12.62
C GLY A 226 -13.32 9.45 13.06
N ILE A 227 -12.95 8.23 13.42
CA ILE A 227 -13.89 7.22 13.94
C ILE A 227 -14.53 7.70 15.25
N LYS A 228 -13.73 8.20 16.19
CA LYS A 228 -14.25 8.73 17.46
C LYS A 228 -15.21 9.92 17.28
N LYS A 229 -14.92 10.81 16.33
CA LYS A 229 -15.82 11.92 15.98
C LYS A 229 -17.11 11.43 15.36
N MET A 230 -17.04 10.47 14.45
CA MET A 230 -18.22 9.88 13.80
C MET A 230 -19.12 9.15 14.80
N ASP A 231 -18.55 8.38 15.73
CA ASP A 231 -19.30 7.71 16.81
C ASP A 231 -20.05 8.72 17.69
N LYS A 232 -19.42 9.83 18.06
CA LYS A 232 -20.08 10.90 18.83
C LYS A 232 -21.29 11.45 18.07
N ILE A 233 -21.15 11.72 16.77
CA ILE A 233 -22.21 12.28 15.96
C ILE A 233 -23.35 11.28 15.77
N ILE A 234 -23.05 10.00 15.56
CA ILE A 234 -24.06 8.95 15.46
C ILE A 234 -24.86 8.85 16.76
N ASN A 235 -24.18 8.87 17.92
CA ASN A 235 -24.85 8.84 19.21
C ASN A 235 -25.76 10.06 19.40
N GLN A 236 -25.31 11.26 19.02
CA GLN A 236 -26.08 12.47 19.11
C GLN A 236 -27.33 12.48 18.20
N ILE A 237 -27.18 11.95 16.97
CA ILE A 237 -28.32 11.70 16.07
C ILE A 237 -29.31 10.72 16.70
N GLY A 238 -28.81 9.68 17.38
CA GLY A 238 -29.64 8.71 18.08
C GLY A 238 -30.44 9.29 19.27
N GLU A 239 -29.86 10.26 19.97
CA GLU A 239 -30.56 10.99 21.04
C GLU A 239 -31.60 11.95 20.45
N ASP A 240 -31.19 12.76 19.47
CA ASP A 240 -32.08 13.74 18.85
C ASP A 240 -33.29 13.09 18.17
N ILE A 241 -33.15 11.93 17.52
CA ILE A 241 -34.29 11.27 16.85
C ILE A 241 -35.30 10.71 17.86
N LYS A 242 -34.87 10.35 19.07
CA LYS A 242 -35.77 9.93 20.16
C LYS A 242 -36.67 11.05 20.63
N GLU A 243 -36.18 12.30 20.63
CA GLU A 243 -36.99 13.48 20.99
C GLU A 243 -38.18 13.63 20.03
N TYR A 244 -38.03 13.23 18.77
CA TYR A 244 -39.12 13.21 17.76
C TYR A 244 -39.94 11.90 17.77
N GLY A 245 -39.63 10.98 18.75
CA GLY A 245 -40.31 9.68 18.84
C GLY A 245 -39.90 8.70 17.75
N GLY A 246 -38.79 8.92 17.08
CA GLY A 246 -38.20 8.00 16.10
C GLY A 246 -37.30 6.94 16.72
N LYS A 247 -36.86 6.00 15.91
CA LYS A 247 -35.89 4.96 16.24
C LYS A 247 -34.70 5.03 15.31
N MET A 248 -33.51 4.74 15.84
CA MET A 248 -32.28 4.62 15.06
C MET A 248 -31.55 3.32 15.41
N ASP A 249 -31.09 2.61 14.40
CA ASP A 249 -30.23 1.44 14.52
C ASP A 249 -28.97 1.62 13.65
N ILE A 250 -27.82 1.17 14.16
CA ILE A 250 -26.56 1.21 13.42
C ILE A 250 -26.44 -0.08 12.62
N LYS A 251 -26.49 0.00 11.30
CA LYS A 251 -26.29 -1.16 10.41
C LYS A 251 -24.82 -1.45 10.20
N ASP A 252 -24.05 -0.43 9.82
CA ASP A 252 -22.60 -0.54 9.68
C ASP A 252 -21.92 0.49 10.59
N LYS A 253 -21.04 0.00 11.46
CA LYS A 253 -20.18 0.87 12.28
C LYS A 253 -19.24 1.67 11.39
N PRO A 254 -18.71 2.82 11.87
CA PRO A 254 -17.71 3.58 11.13
C PRO A 254 -16.55 2.71 10.68
N LYS A 255 -16.34 2.62 9.37
CA LYS A 255 -15.24 1.90 8.72
C LYS A 255 -14.52 2.82 7.75
N VAL A 256 -13.21 2.63 7.64
CA VAL A 256 -12.40 3.32 6.63
C VAL A 256 -12.73 2.73 5.27
N PHE A 257 -13.13 3.59 4.35
CA PHE A 257 -13.29 3.26 2.94
C PHE A 257 -12.02 3.72 2.21
N GLU A 258 -11.11 2.80 1.94
CA GLU A 258 -10.04 3.04 1.00
C GLU A 258 -10.63 2.92 -0.40
N LYS A 259 -10.78 4.04 -1.10
CA LYS A 259 -10.83 3.97 -2.55
C LYS A 259 -9.45 3.48 -2.98
N GLU A 260 -9.36 2.28 -3.50
CA GLU A 260 -8.18 1.79 -4.22
C GLU A 260 -7.90 2.76 -5.38
N ASN A 261 -7.19 3.84 -5.06
CA ASN A 261 -6.61 4.71 -6.09
C ASN A 261 -5.34 4.03 -6.58
N ASN A 262 -5.48 3.08 -7.48
CA ASN A 262 -4.43 2.51 -8.32
C ASN A 262 -3.76 3.56 -9.25
N ASN A 263 -3.83 4.85 -8.90
CA ASN A 263 -3.30 5.94 -9.73
C ASN A 263 -1.77 6.05 -9.76
N TYR A 264 -1.05 5.23 -8.97
CA TYR A 264 0.42 5.16 -9.05
C TYR A 264 0.93 4.00 -9.92
N LEU A 265 0.01 3.17 -10.47
CA LEU A 265 0.34 2.00 -11.28
C LEU A 265 0.37 2.30 -12.79
N ASN A 266 -0.05 3.50 -13.23
CA ASN A 266 -0.23 3.85 -14.64
C ASN A 266 0.66 5.03 -15.11
N LYS A 267 1.87 5.20 -14.56
CA LYS A 267 2.87 6.09 -15.15
C LYS A 267 4.18 5.40 -15.35
#